data_32a5490f043b81071ac607199123d7b3
#
_entry.id   32a5490f043b81071ac607199123d7b3
#
_cell.length_a   1.000
_cell.length_b   1.000
_cell.length_c   1.000
_cell.angle_alpha   90.00
_cell.angle_beta   90.00
_cell.angle_gamma   90.00
#
_symmetry.space_group_name_H-M   'P 1'
#
loop_
_entity.id
_entity.type
_entity.pdbx_description
1 polymer ?
#
loop_
_entity_poly.entity_id
_entity_poly.type
_entity_poly.pdbx_seq_one_letter_code
_entity_poly.pdbx_strand_id
1 'polypeptide(L)'
;KRKGENISAETDFICFDKVEITKAEITAKGIARISVEFVSEQVNVLRDAEGNVIEGDENYIQNITDVWTFERALTSTTPNWILVSTKK
;
A
#
# COMPACT_ATOMS: atom_id res chain seq x y z
N LYS A 1 3.03 -32.74 15.84
CA LYS A 1 3.12 -31.59 14.98
C LYS A 1 1.84 -30.75 15.02
N ARG A 2 1.98 -29.49 15.32
CA ARG A 2 0.81 -28.66 15.49
C ARG A 2 0.34 -28.10 14.17
N LYS A 3 -0.96 -28.08 13.99
CA LYS A 3 -1.54 -27.63 12.76
C LYS A 3 -1.39 -26.14 12.55
N GLY A 4 -1.33 -25.38 13.62
CA GLY A 4 -1.17 -23.95 13.52
C GLY A 4 0.11 -23.52 12.83
N GLU A 5 1.08 -24.41 12.77
CA GLU A 5 2.35 -24.11 12.14
C GLU A 5 2.26 -24.10 10.62
N ASN A 6 1.16 -24.59 10.07
CA ASN A 6 1.01 -24.69 8.63
C ASN A 6 -0.04 -23.73 8.09
N ILE A 7 -0.32 -22.68 8.84
CA ILE A 7 -1.25 -21.65 8.38
C ILE A 7 -0.49 -20.68 7.52
N SER A 8 -1.04 -20.41 6.35
CA SER A 8 -0.46 -19.42 5.45
C SER A 8 -1.44 -18.29 5.19
N ALA A 9 -0.92 -17.08 5.10
CA ALA A 9 -1.69 -15.91 4.79
C ALA A 9 -1.46 -15.55 3.33
N GLU A 10 -2.55 -15.34 2.59
CA GLU A 10 -2.46 -14.98 1.18
C GLU A 10 -3.16 -13.66 0.95
N THR A 11 -2.50 -12.81 0.18
CA THR A 11 -3.07 -11.54 -0.24
C THR A 11 -2.92 -11.46 -1.75
N ASP A 12 -4.06 -11.41 -2.43
CA ASP A 12 -4.07 -11.25 -3.87
C ASP A 12 -4.36 -9.79 -4.18
N PHE A 13 -3.39 -9.13 -4.80
CA PHE A 13 -3.57 -7.78 -5.29
C PHE A 13 -4.25 -7.87 -6.65
N ILE A 14 -5.39 -7.22 -6.81
CA ILE A 14 -6.14 -7.28 -8.05
C ILE A 14 -5.76 -6.13 -8.96
N CYS A 15 -5.90 -4.90 -8.47
CA CYS A 15 -5.59 -3.73 -9.29
C CYS A 15 -5.62 -2.48 -8.42
N PHE A 16 -5.11 -1.40 -8.97
CA PHE A 16 -5.34 -0.08 -8.41
C PHE A 16 -6.62 0.48 -9.01
N ASP A 17 -7.58 0.83 -8.16
CA ASP A 17 -8.79 1.53 -8.60
C ASP A 17 -8.51 2.98 -8.87
N LYS A 18 -7.57 3.54 -8.12
CA LYS A 18 -7.33 4.98 -8.17
C LYS A 18 -5.90 5.27 -7.75
N VAL A 19 -5.25 6.14 -8.49
CA VAL A 19 -3.95 6.70 -8.12
C VAL A 19 -4.07 8.19 -8.40
N GLU A 20 -4.00 9.02 -7.37
CA GLU A 20 -4.29 10.44 -7.51
C GLU A 20 -3.37 11.27 -6.63
N ILE A 21 -2.87 12.36 -7.16
CA ILE A 21 -2.12 13.32 -6.36
C ILE A 21 -3.14 14.14 -5.60
N THR A 22 -3.13 14.02 -4.27
CA THR A 22 -4.08 14.73 -3.42
C THR A 22 -3.54 16.07 -2.93
N LYS A 23 -2.21 16.22 -2.95
CA LYS A 23 -1.59 17.44 -2.46
C LYS A 23 -0.23 17.61 -3.12
N ALA A 24 0.09 18.83 -3.48
CA ALA A 24 1.40 19.17 -4.01
C ALA A 24 1.75 20.56 -3.50
N GLU A 25 2.95 20.69 -2.93
CA GLU A 25 3.37 21.98 -2.38
C GLU A 25 4.87 22.09 -2.45
N ILE A 26 5.34 23.34 -2.38
CA ILE A 26 6.76 23.63 -2.30
C ILE A 26 6.94 24.48 -1.05
N THR A 27 7.81 24.01 -0.13
CA THR A 27 8.04 24.72 1.11
C THR A 27 8.92 25.94 0.87
N ALA A 28 8.97 26.80 1.87
CA ALA A 28 9.81 28.00 1.79
C ALA A 28 11.30 27.65 1.67
N LYS A 29 11.68 26.45 2.04
CA LYS A 29 13.06 25.99 1.94
C LYS A 29 13.39 25.37 0.59
N GLY A 30 12.44 25.37 -0.34
CA GLY A 30 12.68 24.82 -1.65
C GLY A 30 12.55 23.30 -1.70
N ILE A 31 11.73 22.72 -0.84
CA ILE A 31 11.46 21.29 -0.84
C ILE A 31 10.09 21.05 -1.45
N ALA A 32 10.06 20.27 -2.52
CA ALA A 32 8.82 19.88 -3.15
C ALA A 32 8.25 18.66 -2.40
N ARG A 33 6.97 18.70 -2.09
CA ARG A 33 6.30 17.61 -1.38
C ARG A 33 5.03 17.25 -2.12
N ILE A 34 4.87 15.96 -2.37
CA ILE A 34 3.72 15.45 -3.11
C ILE A 34 3.12 14.30 -2.31
N SER A 35 1.79 14.35 -2.11
CA SER A 35 1.05 13.27 -1.49
C SER A 35 0.22 12.58 -2.57
N VAL A 36 0.28 11.26 -2.60
CA VAL A 36 -0.42 10.45 -3.59
C VAL A 36 -1.31 9.47 -2.86
N GLU A 37 -2.57 9.42 -3.27
CA GLU A 37 -3.52 8.47 -2.72
C GLU A 37 -3.66 7.29 -3.67
N PHE A 38 -3.49 6.10 -3.12
CA PHE A 38 -3.67 4.85 -3.85
C PHE A 38 -4.86 4.12 -3.27
N VAL A 39 -5.80 3.74 -4.12
CA VAL A 39 -6.89 2.86 -3.72
C VAL A 39 -6.72 1.56 -4.49
N SER A 40 -6.56 0.47 -3.77
CA SER A 40 -6.33 -0.83 -4.38
C SER A 40 -7.40 -1.82 -3.96
N GLU A 41 -7.60 -2.85 -4.77
CA GLU A 41 -8.50 -3.95 -4.47
C GLU A 41 -7.68 -5.17 -4.12
N GLN A 42 -7.98 -5.79 -3.01
CA GLN A 42 -7.23 -6.94 -2.51
C GLN A 42 -8.16 -7.97 -1.91
N VAL A 43 -7.74 -9.22 -2.00
CA VAL A 43 -8.41 -10.34 -1.34
C VAL A 43 -7.43 -10.92 -0.34
N ASN A 44 -7.86 -11.02 0.92
CA ASN A 44 -7.02 -11.53 2.00
C ASN A 44 -7.66 -12.76 2.62
N VAL A 45 -6.92 -13.88 2.65
CA VAL A 45 -7.42 -15.11 3.25
C VAL A 45 -6.31 -15.79 4.04
N LEU A 46 -6.74 -16.59 5.04
CA LEU A 46 -5.85 -17.52 5.75
C LEU A 46 -6.24 -18.92 5.35
N ARG A 47 -5.26 -19.74 5.04
CA ARG A 47 -5.48 -21.14 4.67
C ARG A 47 -4.71 -22.05 5.59
N ASP A 48 -5.27 -23.24 5.83
CA ASP A 48 -4.57 -24.23 6.61
C ASP A 48 -3.63 -25.07 5.72
N ALA A 49 -3.02 -26.10 6.31
CA ALA A 49 -2.07 -26.92 5.59
C ALA A 49 -2.68 -27.67 4.41
N GLU A 50 -3.97 -27.83 4.43
CA GLU A 50 -4.69 -28.55 3.38
C GLU A 50 -5.28 -27.63 2.33
N GLY A 51 -5.04 -26.34 2.45
CA GLY A 51 -5.51 -25.38 1.47
C GLY A 51 -6.91 -24.85 1.75
N ASN A 52 -7.52 -25.23 2.86
CA ASN A 52 -8.85 -24.74 3.21
C ASN A 52 -8.79 -23.34 3.79
N VAL A 53 -9.74 -22.50 3.39
CA VAL A 53 -9.84 -21.15 3.93
C VAL A 53 -10.38 -21.24 5.35
N ILE A 54 -9.61 -20.81 6.33
CA ILE A 54 -10.00 -20.82 7.74
C ILE A 54 -10.40 -19.46 8.23
N GLU A 55 -10.00 -18.40 7.52
CA GLU A 55 -10.40 -17.05 7.86
C GLU A 55 -10.35 -16.19 6.60
N GLY A 56 -11.29 -15.24 6.50
CA GLY A 56 -11.41 -14.40 5.32
C GLY A 56 -12.37 -15.04 4.30
N ASP A 57 -12.51 -14.39 3.17
CA ASP A 57 -13.43 -14.82 2.13
C ASP A 57 -12.76 -14.55 0.79
N GLU A 58 -12.52 -15.62 0.00
CA GLU A 58 -11.88 -15.47 -1.31
C GLU A 58 -12.72 -14.65 -2.27
N ASN A 59 -14.00 -14.52 -1.99
CA ASN A 59 -14.88 -13.74 -2.86
C ASN A 59 -15.10 -12.32 -2.35
N TYR A 60 -14.48 -11.97 -1.25
CA TYR A 60 -14.62 -10.64 -0.68
C TYR A 60 -13.44 -9.77 -1.09
N ILE A 61 -13.76 -8.73 -1.85
CA ILE A 61 -12.75 -7.79 -2.32
C ILE A 61 -12.75 -6.60 -1.39
N GLN A 62 -11.59 -6.31 -0.82
CA GLN A 62 -11.41 -5.16 0.07
C GLN A 62 -10.78 -4.02 -0.69
N ASN A 63 -11.31 -2.82 -0.44
CA ASN A 63 -10.70 -1.60 -0.98
C ASN A 63 -9.79 -1.03 0.09
N ILE A 64 -8.51 -0.94 -0.23
CA ILE A 64 -7.50 -0.44 0.69
C ILE A 64 -7.03 0.92 0.18
N THR A 65 -7.08 1.92 1.05
CA THR A 65 -6.63 3.26 0.72
C THR A 65 -5.35 3.56 1.45
N ASP A 66 -4.31 3.92 0.71
CA ASP A 66 -3.02 4.33 1.25
C ASP A 66 -2.67 5.70 0.73
N VAL A 67 -2.11 6.54 1.60
CA VAL A 67 -1.62 7.86 1.20
C VAL A 67 -0.13 7.91 1.48
N TRP A 68 0.66 8.12 0.45
CA TRP A 68 2.11 8.19 0.55
C TRP A 68 2.57 9.60 0.23
N THR A 69 3.52 10.10 0.99
CA THR A 69 4.07 11.44 0.79
C THR A 69 5.54 11.33 0.42
N PHE A 70 5.91 12.01 -0.65
CA PHE A 70 7.27 12.05 -1.17
C PHE A 70 7.81 13.45 -1.11
N GLU A 71 9.13 13.58 -0.91
CA GLU A 71 9.78 14.87 -0.90
C GLU A 71 11.02 14.85 -1.79
N ARG A 72 11.34 16.01 -2.35
CA ARG A 72 12.55 16.20 -3.13
C ARG A 72 13.02 17.64 -2.94
N ALA A 73 14.30 17.81 -2.63
CA ALA A 73 14.89 19.13 -2.55
C ALA A 73 15.12 19.65 -3.96
N LEU A 74 14.57 20.82 -4.29
CA LEU A 74 14.69 21.38 -5.62
C LEU A 74 16.12 21.80 -5.95
N THR A 75 16.94 22.04 -4.91
CA THR A 75 18.33 22.37 -5.09
C THR A 75 19.22 21.14 -5.22
N SER A 76 18.65 19.95 -5.04
CA SER A 76 19.39 18.71 -5.15
C SER A 76 19.76 18.40 -6.59
N THR A 77 20.96 17.85 -6.78
CA THR A 77 21.38 17.43 -8.12
C THR A 77 20.81 16.06 -8.49
N THR A 78 20.29 15.32 -7.50
CA THR A 78 19.68 14.01 -7.79
C THR A 78 18.19 14.20 -8.04
N PRO A 79 17.64 13.55 -9.07
CA PRO A 79 16.20 13.67 -9.38
C PRO A 79 15.31 12.75 -8.56
N ASN A 80 15.87 12.05 -7.58
CA ASN A 80 15.12 11.04 -6.85
C ASN A 80 14.24 11.64 -5.77
N TRP A 81 13.01 11.11 -5.68
CA TRP A 81 12.08 11.46 -4.62
C TRP A 81 12.27 10.50 -3.45
N ILE A 82 12.07 11.00 -2.26
CA ILE A 82 12.23 10.24 -1.03
C ILE A 82 10.86 10.06 -0.40
N LEU A 83 10.50 8.83 -0.08
CA LEU A 83 9.26 8.54 0.64
C LEU A 83 9.45 8.92 2.10
N VAL A 84 8.63 9.86 2.59
CA VAL A 84 8.77 10.37 3.95
C VAL A 84 7.60 10.01 4.85
N SER A 85 6.48 9.59 4.29
CA SER A 85 5.32 9.23 5.10
C SER A 85 4.40 8.30 4.35
N THR A 86 3.81 7.35 5.10
CA THR A 86 2.76 6.48 4.58
C THR A 86 1.63 6.48 5.58
N LYS A 87 0.40 6.51 5.09
CA LYS A 87 -0.80 6.46 5.92
C LYS A 87 -1.83 5.55 5.28
N LYS A 88 -2.64 4.98 6.12
CA LYS A 88 -3.81 4.21 5.67
C LYS A 88 -5.08 4.85 6.13
#